data_f868e6791c4cf66af15df7cc192a7784
#
_entry.id   f868e6791c4cf66af15df7cc192a7784
#
_cell.length_a   1.000
_cell.length_b   1.000
_cell.length_c   1.000
_cell.angle_alpha   90.00
_cell.angle_beta   90.00
_cell.angle_gamma   90.00
#
_symmetry.space_group_name_H-M   'P 1'
#
loop_
_entity.id
_entity.type
_entity.pdbx_description
1 polymer ?
#
loop_
_entity_poly.entity_id
_entity_poly.type
_entity_poly.pdbx_seq_one_letter_code
_entity_poly.pdbx_strand_id
1 'polypeptide(L)'
;MSLAYMGAVGKTAQEMRDVMKLPADKKEVARKYKNFLTNLERREKVAILDLANRIYVNDRYSLVPEFNQVVRESFKAEAEAISLKETSKAVSIINKWVKDQTRDRIKSIVKKDDLRNNFIMALLNAIYFKGQWQYQFNTANTKKADFRTADKKLVPVQMMSLLGTFRANYVPELDAKVIELPYRNSSLSMVIFLPEKVDGLPELEKKIAGFSGYLRSQNVILKLPKFKIEFSTLLKDILMKMGIVDAFTKNADFSGLVQAQAEISKVIHKAFIEVNEEGAEAAAATAVVISYTCASCTPPPPMEFNADHPFAYVIRDEKTTYFQGHFVKPEQ
;
A
#
# COMPACT_ATOMS: atom_id res chain seq x y z
N MET A 1 2.88 10.85 -7.74
CA MET A 1 3.80 11.54 -8.70
C MET A 1 3.29 11.55 -10.13
N SER A 2 2.77 10.45 -10.71
CA SER A 2 2.25 10.43 -12.10
C SER A 2 1.14 11.45 -12.34
N LEU A 3 0.32 11.75 -11.32
CA LEU A 3 -0.67 12.83 -11.37
C LEU A 3 -0.01 14.21 -11.63
N ALA A 4 1.06 14.53 -10.88
CA ALA A 4 1.80 15.79 -11.06
C ALA A 4 2.55 15.83 -12.40
N TYR A 5 3.04 14.68 -12.89
CA TYR A 5 3.66 14.56 -14.21
C TYR A 5 2.75 15.05 -15.34
N MET A 6 1.44 14.87 -15.23
CA MET A 6 0.50 15.38 -16.24
C MET A 6 0.60 16.89 -16.45
N GLY A 7 0.91 17.64 -15.38
CA GLY A 7 1.08 19.09 -15.41
C GLY A 7 2.53 19.58 -15.56
N ALA A 8 3.52 18.69 -15.44
CA ALA A 8 4.93 19.02 -15.55
C ALA A 8 5.36 19.23 -16.99
N VAL A 9 6.34 20.10 -17.27
CA VAL A 9 6.87 20.40 -18.60
C VAL A 9 8.40 20.38 -18.57
N GLY A 10 9.05 20.36 -19.71
CA GLY A 10 10.50 20.49 -19.83
C GLY A 10 11.31 19.48 -19.00
N LYS A 11 12.33 19.99 -18.32
CA LYS A 11 13.23 19.19 -17.46
C LYS A 11 12.51 18.55 -16.28
N THR A 12 11.57 19.25 -15.66
CA THR A 12 10.73 18.71 -14.57
C THR A 12 9.99 17.44 -15.00
N ALA A 13 9.35 17.48 -16.18
CA ALA A 13 8.67 16.31 -16.73
C ALA A 13 9.66 15.19 -17.09
N GLN A 14 10.83 15.52 -17.61
CA GLN A 14 11.86 14.56 -17.99
C GLN A 14 12.37 13.78 -16.78
N GLU A 15 12.78 14.44 -15.70
CA GLU A 15 13.23 13.77 -14.48
C GLU A 15 12.16 12.84 -13.90
N MET A 16 10.90 13.32 -13.83
CA MET A 16 9.78 12.51 -13.36
C MET A 16 9.55 11.27 -14.24
N ARG A 17 9.57 11.45 -15.56
CA ARG A 17 9.40 10.37 -16.52
C ARG A 17 10.48 9.31 -16.37
N ASP A 18 11.75 9.73 -16.34
CA ASP A 18 12.90 8.83 -16.34
C ASP A 18 12.98 8.00 -15.05
N VAL A 19 12.75 8.64 -13.88
CA VAL A 19 12.73 7.96 -12.57
C VAL A 19 11.55 7.00 -12.45
N MET A 20 10.36 7.42 -12.89
CA MET A 20 9.15 6.59 -12.79
C MET A 20 8.94 5.66 -13.99
N LYS A 21 9.85 5.66 -14.97
CA LYS A 21 9.78 4.86 -16.21
C LYS A 21 8.45 5.02 -16.94
N LEU A 22 7.96 6.26 -17.02
CA LEU A 22 6.70 6.57 -17.69
C LEU A 22 6.87 6.69 -19.22
N PRO A 23 5.84 6.38 -20.01
CA PRO A 23 5.81 6.73 -21.43
C PRO A 23 6.03 8.24 -21.65
N ALA A 24 6.66 8.58 -22.77
CA ALA A 24 6.85 9.98 -23.15
C ALA A 24 5.52 10.69 -23.49
N ASP A 25 4.59 9.94 -24.09
CA ASP A 25 3.24 10.44 -24.38
C ASP A 25 2.37 10.43 -23.10
N LYS A 26 2.03 11.63 -22.65
CA LYS A 26 1.13 11.82 -21.49
C LYS A 26 -0.26 11.23 -21.69
N LYS A 27 -0.77 11.20 -22.94
CA LYS A 27 -2.05 10.56 -23.24
C LYS A 27 -1.99 9.05 -23.00
N GLU A 28 -0.86 8.43 -23.31
CA GLU A 28 -0.65 7.00 -22.99
C GLU A 28 -0.61 6.76 -21.48
N VAL A 29 0.07 7.64 -20.71
CA VAL A 29 0.07 7.58 -19.25
C VAL A 29 -1.34 7.70 -18.71
N ALA A 30 -2.11 8.70 -19.13
CA ALA A 30 -3.51 8.89 -18.73
C ALA A 30 -4.38 7.67 -19.03
N ARG A 31 -4.25 7.09 -20.23
CA ARG A 31 -4.97 5.89 -20.66
C ARG A 31 -4.62 4.67 -19.79
N LYS A 32 -3.32 4.45 -19.49
CA LYS A 32 -2.88 3.35 -18.61
C LYS A 32 -3.45 3.48 -17.22
N TYR A 33 -3.44 4.68 -16.62
CA TYR A 33 -4.02 4.93 -15.30
C TYR A 33 -5.55 4.77 -15.29
N LYS A 34 -6.25 5.28 -16.31
CA LYS A 34 -7.70 5.07 -16.44
C LYS A 34 -8.05 3.58 -16.46
N ASN A 35 -7.35 2.80 -17.28
CA ASN A 35 -7.57 1.35 -17.37
C ASN A 35 -7.26 0.64 -16.04
N PHE A 36 -6.16 1.02 -15.38
CA PHE A 36 -5.76 0.50 -14.08
C PHE A 36 -6.85 0.74 -13.03
N LEU A 37 -7.30 1.99 -12.87
CA LEU A 37 -8.32 2.36 -11.88
C LEU A 37 -9.70 1.74 -12.20
N THR A 38 -10.07 1.66 -13.47
CA THR A 38 -11.32 0.98 -13.88
C THR A 38 -11.28 -0.52 -13.56
N ASN A 39 -10.14 -1.16 -13.77
CA ASN A 39 -9.97 -2.57 -13.39
C ASN A 39 -10.00 -2.76 -11.87
N LEU A 40 -9.44 -1.81 -11.13
CA LEU A 40 -9.45 -1.83 -9.67
C LEU A 40 -10.88 -1.76 -9.12
N GLU A 41 -11.71 -0.83 -9.62
CA GLU A 41 -13.12 -0.68 -9.20
C GLU A 41 -13.99 -1.91 -9.45
N ARG A 42 -13.71 -2.63 -10.52
CA ARG A 42 -14.42 -3.89 -10.79
C ARG A 42 -14.14 -4.96 -9.73
N ARG A 43 -13.03 -4.82 -9.00
CA ARG A 43 -12.59 -5.73 -7.93
C ARG A 43 -13.06 -5.32 -6.54
N GLU A 44 -13.52 -4.07 -6.36
CA GLU A 44 -13.85 -3.47 -5.05
C GLU A 44 -14.97 -4.17 -4.26
N LYS A 45 -15.76 -5.03 -4.88
CA LYS A 45 -16.84 -5.71 -4.17
C LYS A 45 -16.37 -6.65 -3.06
N VAL A 46 -15.08 -7.03 -3.05
CA VAL A 46 -14.57 -8.07 -2.18
C VAL A 46 -13.22 -7.73 -1.52
N ALA A 47 -12.37 -6.96 -2.20
CA ALA A 47 -11.15 -6.39 -1.64
C ALA A 47 -11.21 -4.86 -1.81
N ILE A 48 -11.36 -4.16 -0.71
CA ILE A 48 -11.43 -2.70 -0.68
C ILE A 48 -10.01 -2.17 -0.78
N LEU A 49 -9.71 -1.44 -1.86
CA LEU A 49 -8.47 -0.70 -2.03
C LEU A 49 -8.85 0.75 -2.36
N ASP A 50 -9.03 1.56 -1.33
CA ASP A 50 -9.32 2.99 -1.51
C ASP A 50 -8.01 3.73 -1.77
N LEU A 51 -7.91 4.37 -2.94
CA LEU A 51 -6.79 5.20 -3.37
C LEU A 51 -7.24 6.65 -3.44
N ALA A 52 -6.84 7.46 -2.48
CA ALA A 52 -7.14 8.89 -2.46
C ALA A 52 -5.92 9.70 -2.91
N ASN A 53 -6.05 10.38 -4.04
CA ASN A 53 -5.01 11.24 -4.60
C ASN A 53 -5.55 12.63 -4.82
N ARG A 54 -4.87 13.66 -4.33
CA ARG A 54 -5.22 15.06 -4.56
C ARG A 54 -3.99 15.95 -4.57
N ILE A 55 -4.05 17.00 -5.38
CA ILE A 55 -3.09 18.10 -5.36
C ILE A 55 -3.79 19.31 -4.73
N TYR A 56 -3.22 19.85 -3.67
CA TYR A 56 -3.65 21.13 -3.12
C TYR A 56 -2.68 22.21 -3.52
N VAL A 57 -3.21 23.31 -4.04
CA VAL A 57 -2.45 24.47 -4.50
C VAL A 57 -2.90 25.68 -3.72
N ASN A 58 -1.97 26.55 -3.29
CA ASN A 58 -2.30 27.82 -2.65
C ASN A 58 -3.19 28.67 -3.58
N ASP A 59 -4.28 29.24 -3.08
CA ASP A 59 -5.26 30.03 -3.85
C ASP A 59 -4.71 31.29 -4.52
N ARG A 60 -3.44 31.62 -4.25
CA ARG A 60 -2.71 32.67 -4.98
C ARG A 60 -2.31 32.25 -6.39
N TYR A 61 -2.37 30.96 -6.70
CA TYR A 61 -1.99 30.38 -7.99
C TYR A 61 -3.23 29.87 -8.71
N SER A 62 -3.45 30.35 -9.93
CA SER A 62 -4.58 29.93 -10.77
C SER A 62 -4.30 28.55 -11.38
N LEU A 63 -5.22 27.63 -11.18
CA LEU A 63 -5.17 26.30 -11.79
C LEU A 63 -5.50 26.37 -13.29
N VAL A 64 -4.86 25.51 -14.07
CA VAL A 64 -5.18 25.29 -15.48
C VAL A 64 -6.43 24.41 -15.58
N PRO A 65 -7.54 24.89 -16.16
CA PRO A 65 -8.82 24.14 -16.19
C PRO A 65 -8.71 22.78 -16.86
N GLU A 66 -7.96 22.70 -17.96
CA GLU A 66 -7.74 21.49 -18.76
C GLU A 66 -7.05 20.39 -17.96
N PHE A 67 -6.19 20.77 -17.00
CA PHE A 67 -5.54 19.82 -16.11
C PHE A 67 -6.57 19.01 -15.31
N ASN A 68 -7.51 19.69 -14.66
CA ASN A 68 -8.52 19.02 -13.85
C ASN A 68 -9.44 18.11 -14.68
N GLN A 69 -9.74 18.47 -15.92
CA GLN A 69 -10.49 17.59 -16.82
C GLN A 69 -9.75 16.27 -17.02
N VAL A 70 -8.49 16.33 -17.43
CA VAL A 70 -7.68 15.12 -17.71
C VAL A 70 -7.50 14.25 -16.46
N VAL A 71 -7.22 14.87 -15.30
CA VAL A 71 -6.92 14.08 -14.10
C VAL A 71 -8.17 13.50 -13.44
N ARG A 72 -9.32 14.14 -13.55
CA ARG A 72 -10.61 13.55 -13.11
C ARG A 72 -10.95 12.32 -13.94
N GLU A 73 -10.82 12.41 -15.27
CA GLU A 73 -11.17 11.30 -16.17
C GLU A 73 -10.22 10.11 -16.06
N SER A 74 -8.92 10.37 -15.85
CA SER A 74 -7.88 9.35 -15.98
C SER A 74 -7.34 8.85 -14.65
N PHE A 75 -7.30 9.71 -13.61
CA PHE A 75 -6.71 9.40 -12.31
C PHE A 75 -7.73 9.38 -11.17
N LYS A 76 -9.01 9.74 -11.45
CA LYS A 76 -10.05 9.93 -10.43
C LYS A 76 -9.56 10.84 -9.29
N ALA A 77 -8.80 11.84 -9.66
CA ALA A 77 -8.14 12.78 -8.78
C ALA A 77 -8.45 14.21 -9.19
N GLU A 78 -8.02 15.15 -8.41
CA GLU A 78 -8.29 16.56 -8.61
C GLU A 78 -7.15 17.42 -8.08
N ALA A 79 -6.91 18.58 -8.71
CA ALA A 79 -6.19 19.68 -8.11
C ALA A 79 -7.19 20.73 -7.59
N GLU A 80 -7.01 21.14 -6.35
CA GLU A 80 -7.89 22.06 -5.65
C GLU A 80 -7.11 23.25 -5.08
N ALA A 81 -7.59 24.47 -5.33
CA ALA A 81 -7.04 25.66 -4.72
C ALA A 81 -7.50 25.77 -3.26
N ILE A 82 -6.56 26.05 -2.36
CA ILE A 82 -6.85 26.16 -0.93
C ILE A 82 -6.33 27.46 -0.36
N SER A 83 -7.19 28.16 0.39
CA SER A 83 -6.82 29.41 1.06
C SER A 83 -6.05 29.12 2.34
N LEU A 84 -4.90 29.74 2.48
CA LEU A 84 -4.06 29.67 3.67
C LEU A 84 -4.29 30.84 4.64
N LYS A 85 -5.23 31.76 4.35
CA LYS A 85 -5.58 32.86 5.26
C LYS A 85 -5.95 32.36 6.64
N GLU A 86 -6.67 31.24 6.69
CA GLU A 86 -7.01 30.51 7.91
C GLU A 86 -6.43 29.09 7.84
N THR A 87 -5.14 28.93 8.18
CA THR A 87 -4.45 27.63 8.10
C THR A 87 -5.18 26.50 8.82
N SER A 88 -5.83 26.79 9.95
CA SER A 88 -6.61 25.78 10.71
C SER A 88 -7.79 25.24 9.90
N LYS A 89 -8.46 26.12 9.13
CA LYS A 89 -9.58 25.76 8.26
C LYS A 89 -9.09 24.93 7.07
N ALA A 90 -7.95 25.33 6.48
CA ALA A 90 -7.31 24.56 5.41
C ALA A 90 -6.97 23.13 5.87
N VAL A 91 -6.35 22.98 7.04
CA VAL A 91 -6.07 21.67 7.66
C VAL A 91 -7.35 20.85 7.85
N SER A 92 -8.42 21.48 8.34
CA SER A 92 -9.71 20.80 8.56
C SER A 92 -10.33 20.30 7.24
N ILE A 93 -10.30 21.11 6.17
CA ILE A 93 -10.80 20.74 4.84
C ILE A 93 -10.03 19.53 4.28
N ILE A 94 -8.71 19.60 4.32
CA ILE A 94 -7.85 18.54 3.79
C ILE A 94 -8.04 17.22 4.58
N ASN A 95 -8.06 17.31 5.91
CA ASN A 95 -8.23 16.13 6.76
C ASN A 95 -9.65 15.55 6.67
N LYS A 96 -10.67 16.40 6.50
CA LYS A 96 -12.02 15.90 6.21
C LYS A 96 -12.07 15.15 4.91
N TRP A 97 -11.45 15.68 3.84
CA TRP A 97 -11.40 15.00 2.55
C TRP A 97 -10.75 13.62 2.66
N VAL A 98 -9.57 13.49 3.29
CA VAL A 98 -8.90 12.17 3.39
C VAL A 98 -9.71 11.19 4.21
N LYS A 99 -10.35 11.66 5.29
CA LYS A 99 -11.25 10.87 6.13
C LYS A 99 -12.41 10.30 5.31
N ASP A 100 -13.07 11.14 4.51
CA ASP A 100 -14.20 10.75 3.66
C ASP A 100 -13.76 9.73 2.58
N GLN A 101 -12.55 9.92 1.99
CA GLN A 101 -12.01 9.04 0.95
C GLN A 101 -11.48 7.69 1.48
N THR A 102 -11.20 7.59 2.78
CA THR A 102 -10.64 6.37 3.40
C THR A 102 -11.58 5.74 4.42
N ARG A 103 -12.89 5.95 4.28
CA ARG A 103 -13.93 5.37 5.15
C ARG A 103 -13.64 5.59 6.63
N ASP A 104 -13.24 6.81 7.00
CA ASP A 104 -12.90 7.19 8.38
C ASP A 104 -11.66 6.46 8.98
N ARG A 105 -10.88 5.76 8.15
CA ARG A 105 -9.70 5.03 8.62
C ARG A 105 -8.49 5.94 8.77
N ILE A 106 -8.26 6.87 7.86
CA ILE A 106 -7.21 7.88 7.96
C ILE A 106 -7.85 9.20 8.38
N LYS A 107 -7.71 9.55 9.66
CA LYS A 107 -8.37 10.73 10.25
C LYS A 107 -7.69 12.05 9.91
N SER A 108 -6.38 12.02 9.62
CA SER A 108 -5.60 13.21 9.30
C SER A 108 -4.43 12.86 8.39
N ILE A 109 -4.08 13.74 7.46
CA ILE A 109 -2.93 13.59 6.56
C ILE A 109 -2.00 14.81 6.64
N VAL A 110 -2.51 15.96 7.09
CA VAL A 110 -1.73 17.19 7.26
C VAL A 110 -1.90 17.77 8.66
N LYS A 111 -0.85 18.47 9.13
CA LYS A 111 -0.83 19.31 10.33
C LYS A 111 -0.67 20.76 9.94
N LYS A 112 -0.84 21.70 10.88
CA LYS A 112 -0.67 23.17 10.63
C LYS A 112 0.72 23.49 10.07
N ASP A 113 1.75 22.81 10.58
CA ASP A 113 3.14 23.03 10.16
C ASP A 113 3.42 22.57 8.71
N ASP A 114 2.56 21.72 8.17
CA ASP A 114 2.67 21.27 6.78
C ASP A 114 2.26 22.35 5.77
N LEU A 115 1.41 23.29 6.19
CA LEU A 115 0.85 24.35 5.37
C LEU A 115 1.42 25.75 5.72
N ARG A 116 2.49 25.82 6.51
CA ARG A 116 3.15 27.11 6.85
C ARG A 116 4.10 27.56 5.77
N ASN A 117 4.38 28.88 5.79
CA ASN A 117 5.42 29.63 5.05
C ASN A 117 5.84 29.03 3.70
N ASN A 118 5.64 29.79 2.65
CA ASN A 118 6.02 29.43 1.26
C ASN A 118 5.37 28.15 0.72
N PHE A 119 4.28 27.69 1.31
CA PHE A 119 3.51 26.59 0.73
C PHE A 119 2.92 27.03 -0.60
N ILE A 120 3.30 26.32 -1.66
CA ILE A 120 2.80 26.51 -3.02
C ILE A 120 1.86 25.38 -3.38
N MET A 121 2.38 24.13 -3.33
CA MET A 121 1.63 22.96 -3.75
C MET A 121 2.01 21.73 -2.90
N ALA A 122 1.02 20.93 -2.54
CA ALA A 122 1.24 19.61 -1.93
C ALA A 122 0.53 18.51 -2.72
N LEU A 123 1.23 17.40 -2.90
CA LEU A 123 0.66 16.15 -3.38
C LEU A 123 0.32 15.28 -2.19
N LEU A 124 -0.94 14.88 -2.10
CA LEU A 124 -1.43 14.00 -1.06
C LEU A 124 -1.85 12.67 -1.67
N ASN A 125 -1.36 11.60 -1.08
CA ASN A 125 -1.75 10.24 -1.39
C ASN A 125 -2.11 9.52 -0.09
N ALA A 126 -3.33 9.00 -0.01
CA ALA A 126 -3.76 8.13 1.05
C ALA A 126 -4.21 6.79 0.46
N ILE A 127 -3.78 5.69 1.07
CA ILE A 127 -4.14 4.35 0.65
C ILE A 127 -4.70 3.57 1.83
N TYR A 128 -5.86 2.97 1.64
CA TYR A 128 -6.49 2.08 2.59
C TYR A 128 -6.75 0.74 1.94
N PHE A 129 -6.29 -0.32 2.59
CA PHE A 129 -6.56 -1.69 2.15
C PHE A 129 -7.28 -2.50 3.21
N LYS A 130 -8.34 -3.19 2.80
CA LYS A 130 -9.04 -4.21 3.56
C LYS A 130 -9.54 -5.30 2.60
N GLY A 131 -9.07 -6.54 2.74
CA GLY A 131 -9.49 -7.66 1.91
C GLY A 131 -10.08 -8.79 2.74
N GLN A 132 -11.05 -9.54 2.19
CA GLN A 132 -11.55 -10.78 2.79
C GLN A 132 -10.66 -11.95 2.42
N TRP A 133 -10.28 -12.76 3.41
CA TRP A 133 -9.56 -14.00 3.13
C TRP A 133 -10.42 -15.01 2.37
N GLN A 134 -9.84 -15.70 1.41
CA GLN A 134 -10.47 -16.87 0.79
C GLN A 134 -10.74 -17.95 1.84
N TYR A 135 -9.83 -18.13 2.78
CA TYR A 135 -9.91 -19.01 3.92
C TYR A 135 -9.80 -18.17 5.20
N GLN A 136 -10.92 -18.00 5.89
CA GLN A 136 -11.00 -17.17 7.09
C GLN A 136 -10.43 -17.90 8.30
N PHE A 137 -9.83 -17.15 9.22
CA PHE A 137 -9.44 -17.70 10.52
C PHE A 137 -10.67 -17.78 11.42
N ASN A 138 -10.75 -18.83 12.22
CA ASN A 138 -11.76 -18.91 13.26
C ASN A 138 -11.31 -18.08 14.47
N THR A 139 -12.12 -17.13 14.89
CA THR A 139 -11.84 -16.24 16.04
C THR A 139 -11.58 -17.04 17.34
N ALA A 140 -12.22 -18.20 17.51
CA ALA A 140 -11.99 -19.10 18.65
C ALA A 140 -10.55 -19.65 18.69
N ASN A 141 -9.84 -19.68 17.55
CA ASN A 141 -8.46 -20.14 17.44
C ASN A 141 -7.44 -19.00 17.58
N THR A 142 -7.88 -17.75 17.72
CA THR A 142 -7.00 -16.61 18.01
C THR A 142 -6.65 -16.62 19.50
N LYS A 143 -5.36 -16.71 19.80
CA LYS A 143 -4.85 -16.78 21.17
C LYS A 143 -3.73 -15.76 21.37
N LYS A 144 -3.57 -15.32 22.62
CA LYS A 144 -2.41 -14.52 23.02
C LYS A 144 -1.15 -15.38 22.89
N ALA A 145 -0.14 -14.87 22.19
CA ALA A 145 1.16 -15.52 21.98
C ALA A 145 2.28 -14.48 21.99
N ASP A 146 3.50 -14.95 22.16
CA ASP A 146 4.68 -14.10 22.14
C ASP A 146 5.16 -13.86 20.72
N PHE A 147 5.47 -12.61 20.39
CA PHE A 147 6.13 -12.18 19.18
C PHE A 147 7.54 -11.69 19.52
N ARG A 148 8.54 -12.22 18.85
CA ARG A 148 9.97 -11.86 19.05
C ARG A 148 10.34 -10.70 18.15
N THR A 149 10.63 -9.55 18.73
CA THR A 149 11.14 -8.40 17.99
C THR A 149 12.59 -8.61 17.54
N ALA A 150 13.07 -7.79 16.61
CA ALA A 150 14.46 -7.91 16.11
C ALA A 150 15.52 -7.76 17.21
N ASP A 151 15.24 -6.99 18.27
CA ASP A 151 16.06 -6.89 19.49
C ASP A 151 15.82 -8.02 20.51
N LYS A 152 15.16 -9.11 20.05
CA LYS A 152 14.90 -10.35 20.79
C LYS A 152 14.00 -10.21 22.03
N LYS A 153 13.27 -9.09 22.15
CA LYS A 153 12.25 -8.94 23.18
C LYS A 153 10.99 -9.69 22.80
N LEU A 154 10.29 -10.22 23.80
CA LEU A 154 8.98 -10.84 23.64
C LEU A 154 7.90 -9.82 23.91
N VAL A 155 6.99 -9.65 22.95
CA VAL A 155 5.82 -8.78 23.07
C VAL A 155 4.55 -9.57 22.78
N PRO A 156 3.48 -9.39 23.55
CA PRO A 156 2.26 -10.15 23.34
C PRO A 156 1.51 -9.68 22.09
N VAL A 157 1.04 -10.64 21.29
CA VAL A 157 0.17 -10.43 20.14
C VAL A 157 -1.06 -11.32 20.20
N GLN A 158 -2.11 -10.96 19.46
CA GLN A 158 -3.22 -11.85 19.16
C GLN A 158 -2.86 -12.68 17.93
N MET A 159 -2.50 -13.92 18.14
CA MET A 159 -2.05 -14.84 17.09
C MET A 159 -3.22 -15.66 16.57
N MET A 160 -3.60 -15.43 15.32
CA MET A 160 -4.59 -16.21 14.58
C MET A 160 -3.97 -17.53 14.13
N SER A 161 -4.75 -18.62 14.09
CA SER A 161 -4.29 -19.92 13.63
C SER A 161 -5.28 -20.56 12.67
N LEU A 162 -4.75 -21.15 11.59
CA LEU A 162 -5.52 -21.82 10.54
C LEU A 162 -4.72 -23.00 9.98
N LEU A 163 -5.34 -24.17 9.89
CA LEU A 163 -4.84 -25.28 9.08
C LEU A 163 -5.56 -25.27 7.73
N GLY A 164 -4.81 -25.24 6.64
CA GLY A 164 -5.37 -25.19 5.30
C GLY A 164 -4.36 -25.52 4.22
N THR A 165 -4.84 -25.58 2.98
CA THR A 165 -3.99 -25.78 1.80
C THR A 165 -3.67 -24.44 1.20
N PHE A 166 -2.38 -24.09 1.15
CA PHE A 166 -1.88 -22.82 0.63
C PHE A 166 -0.74 -23.03 -0.36
N ARG A 167 -0.51 -22.04 -1.22
CA ARG A 167 0.71 -21.96 -1.99
C ARG A 167 1.82 -21.44 -1.08
N ALA A 168 2.74 -22.31 -0.71
CA ALA A 168 3.82 -21.98 0.22
C ALA A 168 5.08 -22.78 -0.09
N ASN A 169 6.23 -22.25 0.29
CA ASN A 169 7.52 -22.93 0.19
C ASN A 169 8.55 -22.28 1.12
N TYR A 170 9.60 -23.05 1.46
CA TYR A 170 10.86 -22.46 1.86
C TYR A 170 11.63 -22.08 0.58
N VAL A 171 12.16 -20.87 0.52
CA VAL A 171 12.87 -20.30 -0.62
C VAL A 171 14.32 -20.04 -0.21
N PRO A 172 15.26 -20.95 -0.59
CA PRO A 172 16.66 -20.87 -0.15
C PRO A 172 17.35 -19.56 -0.50
N GLU A 173 17.06 -18.98 -1.69
CA GLU A 173 17.68 -17.74 -2.16
C GLU A 173 17.32 -16.54 -1.27
N LEU A 174 16.18 -16.62 -0.60
CA LEU A 174 15.70 -15.60 0.34
C LEU A 174 16.04 -15.94 1.80
N ASP A 175 16.43 -17.18 2.08
CA ASP A 175 16.51 -17.73 3.46
C ASP A 175 15.22 -17.46 4.24
N ALA A 176 14.08 -17.76 3.60
CA ALA A 176 12.77 -17.40 4.12
C ALA A 176 11.69 -18.42 3.75
N LYS A 177 10.70 -18.58 4.61
CA LYS A 177 9.43 -19.21 4.27
C LYS A 177 8.53 -18.17 3.58
N VAL A 178 7.88 -18.58 2.50
CA VAL A 178 6.97 -17.73 1.75
C VAL A 178 5.62 -18.41 1.64
N ILE A 179 4.54 -17.66 1.91
CA ILE A 179 3.16 -18.14 1.79
C ILE A 179 2.32 -17.12 1.05
N GLU A 180 1.41 -17.60 0.21
CA GLU A 180 0.44 -16.80 -0.51
C GLU A 180 -0.97 -17.04 0.05
N LEU A 181 -1.57 -15.96 0.56
CA LEU A 181 -2.91 -15.95 1.16
C LEU A 181 -3.86 -15.24 0.19
N PRO A 182 -4.72 -15.98 -0.53
CA PRO A 182 -5.63 -15.39 -1.50
C PRO A 182 -6.77 -14.65 -0.80
N TYR A 183 -7.18 -13.52 -1.40
CA TYR A 183 -8.41 -12.83 -1.02
C TYR A 183 -9.61 -13.41 -1.78
N ARG A 184 -10.74 -13.48 -1.09
CA ARG A 184 -11.98 -14.09 -1.59
C ARG A 184 -12.46 -13.40 -2.86
N ASN A 185 -12.88 -14.20 -3.87
CA ASN A 185 -13.42 -13.73 -5.16
C ASN A 185 -12.59 -12.60 -5.81
N SER A 186 -11.28 -12.62 -5.62
CA SER A 186 -10.35 -11.62 -6.12
C SER A 186 -9.14 -12.31 -6.76
N SER A 187 -8.46 -11.62 -7.67
CA SER A 187 -7.13 -12.03 -8.13
C SER A 187 -6.00 -11.54 -7.22
N LEU A 188 -6.36 -10.85 -6.13
CA LEU A 188 -5.39 -10.35 -5.17
C LEU A 188 -5.02 -11.43 -4.16
N SER A 189 -3.78 -11.40 -3.74
CA SER A 189 -3.27 -12.19 -2.61
C SER A 189 -2.32 -11.35 -1.75
N MET A 190 -2.22 -11.71 -0.47
CA MET A 190 -1.11 -11.28 0.38
C MET A 190 -0.04 -12.36 0.34
N VAL A 191 1.16 -12.00 -0.09
CA VAL A 191 2.34 -12.85 0.00
C VAL A 191 3.14 -12.43 1.21
N ILE A 192 3.37 -13.35 2.14
CA ILE A 192 4.14 -13.11 3.36
C ILE A 192 5.50 -13.78 3.22
N PHE A 193 6.55 -13.05 3.54
CA PHE A 193 7.94 -13.48 3.54
C PHE A 193 8.44 -13.47 4.97
N LEU A 194 8.66 -14.64 5.53
CA LEU A 194 9.13 -14.84 6.90
C LEU A 194 10.59 -15.31 6.87
N PRO A 195 11.57 -14.49 7.26
CA PRO A 195 12.97 -14.92 7.29
C PRO A 195 13.17 -16.02 8.32
N GLU A 196 14.11 -16.95 8.11
CA GLU A 196 14.44 -17.96 9.12
C GLU A 196 15.06 -17.36 10.39
N LYS A 197 15.77 -16.23 10.25
CA LYS A 197 16.39 -15.51 11.37
C LYS A 197 15.46 -14.41 11.88
N VAL A 198 15.34 -14.28 13.20
CA VAL A 198 14.52 -13.26 13.86
C VAL A 198 14.90 -11.82 13.44
N ASP A 199 16.18 -11.57 13.17
CA ASP A 199 16.75 -10.30 12.73
C ASP A 199 17.01 -10.24 11.21
N GLY A 200 16.52 -11.24 10.45
CA GLY A 200 16.79 -11.40 9.01
C GLY A 200 16.02 -10.48 8.07
N LEU A 201 15.02 -9.73 8.57
CA LEU A 201 14.15 -8.89 7.74
C LEU A 201 14.90 -7.87 6.87
N PRO A 202 15.92 -7.12 7.34
CA PRO A 202 16.61 -6.13 6.51
C PRO A 202 17.34 -6.74 5.29
N GLU A 203 17.89 -7.95 5.43
CA GLU A 203 18.54 -8.65 4.31
C GLU A 203 17.51 -9.26 3.36
N LEU A 204 16.40 -9.74 3.88
CA LEU A 204 15.29 -10.26 3.10
C LEU A 204 14.69 -9.16 2.21
N GLU A 205 14.43 -7.96 2.75
CA GLU A 205 13.84 -6.84 2.01
C GLU A 205 14.66 -6.43 0.78
N LYS A 206 15.97 -6.59 0.80
CA LYS A 206 16.84 -6.32 -0.37
C LYS A 206 16.60 -7.31 -1.53
N LYS A 207 16.05 -8.48 -1.25
CA LYS A 207 15.91 -9.60 -2.20
C LYS A 207 14.49 -9.84 -2.69
N ILE A 208 13.45 -9.36 -1.96
CA ILE A 208 12.05 -9.65 -2.30
C ILE A 208 11.51 -8.84 -3.48
N ALA A 209 12.19 -7.78 -3.90
CA ALA A 209 11.77 -6.97 -5.05
C ALA A 209 11.72 -7.83 -6.32
N GLY A 210 10.50 -7.94 -6.92
CA GLY A 210 10.30 -8.74 -8.13
C GLY A 210 10.27 -10.25 -7.90
N PHE A 211 10.08 -10.72 -6.66
CA PHE A 211 9.96 -12.14 -6.38
C PHE A 211 8.88 -12.80 -7.24
N SER A 212 9.28 -13.77 -8.04
CA SER A 212 8.44 -14.60 -8.92
C SER A 212 8.65 -16.09 -8.70
N GLY A 213 9.19 -16.47 -7.53
CA GLY A 213 9.51 -17.86 -7.21
C GLY A 213 8.27 -18.75 -7.18
N TYR A 214 8.47 -20.02 -7.54
CA TYR A 214 7.41 -21.03 -7.53
C TYR A 214 7.02 -21.40 -6.09
N LEU A 215 5.72 -21.31 -5.79
CA LEU A 215 5.12 -21.78 -4.54
C LEU A 215 4.23 -22.99 -4.85
N ARG A 216 4.51 -24.12 -4.21
CA ARG A 216 3.69 -25.33 -4.36
C ARG A 216 2.50 -25.31 -3.44
N SER A 217 1.39 -25.91 -3.87
CA SER A 217 0.23 -26.14 -3.04
C SER A 217 0.52 -27.25 -2.03
N GLN A 218 0.36 -26.95 -0.72
CA GLN A 218 0.61 -27.92 0.35
C GLN A 218 -0.19 -27.58 1.62
N ASN A 219 -0.34 -28.55 2.51
CA ASN A 219 -0.96 -28.30 3.81
C ASN A 219 -0.03 -27.46 4.69
N VAL A 220 -0.58 -26.43 5.31
CA VAL A 220 0.17 -25.48 6.14
C VAL A 220 -0.58 -25.25 7.45
N ILE A 221 0.13 -25.34 8.57
CA ILE A 221 -0.31 -24.78 9.86
C ILE A 221 0.16 -23.33 9.87
N LEU A 222 -0.75 -22.42 9.54
CA LEU A 222 -0.49 -21.00 9.49
C LEU A 222 -0.79 -20.36 10.86
N LYS A 223 0.19 -19.61 11.39
CA LYS A 223 0.01 -18.70 12.51
C LYS A 223 0.42 -17.30 12.09
N LEU A 224 -0.49 -16.34 12.19
CA LEU A 224 -0.31 -14.96 11.76
C LEU A 224 -0.86 -14.01 12.83
N PRO A 225 -0.08 -13.01 13.30
CA PRO A 225 -0.60 -12.05 14.26
C PRO A 225 -1.69 -11.17 13.61
N LYS A 226 -2.69 -10.78 14.41
CA LYS A 226 -3.55 -9.64 14.08
C LYS A 226 -2.73 -8.39 14.17
N PHE A 227 -2.84 -7.53 13.16
CA PHE A 227 -2.17 -6.25 13.20
C PHE A 227 -2.94 -5.17 12.45
N LYS A 228 -2.64 -3.94 12.84
CA LYS A 228 -3.06 -2.72 12.20
C LYS A 228 -1.84 -1.85 12.07
N ILE A 229 -1.61 -1.33 10.87
CA ILE A 229 -0.49 -0.43 10.60
C ILE A 229 -1.04 0.86 9.99
N GLU A 230 -0.71 1.97 10.62
CA GLU A 230 -0.90 3.32 10.08
C GLU A 230 0.47 3.91 9.81
N PHE A 231 0.82 4.10 8.55
CA PHE A 231 2.11 4.62 8.12
C PHE A 231 1.95 6.01 7.51
N SER A 232 2.87 6.92 7.83
CA SER A 232 2.90 8.28 7.26
C SER A 232 4.33 8.69 6.97
N THR A 233 4.58 9.23 5.79
CA THR A 233 5.90 9.71 5.39
C THR A 233 5.84 10.91 4.46
N LEU A 234 6.91 11.73 4.50
CA LEU A 234 7.19 12.79 3.54
C LEU A 234 8.14 12.24 2.47
N LEU A 235 7.70 12.24 1.21
CA LEU A 235 8.45 11.60 0.13
C LEU A 235 9.42 12.55 -0.58
N LYS A 236 9.44 13.86 -0.30
CA LYS A 236 10.27 14.84 -0.99
C LYS A 236 11.74 14.41 -1.05
N ASP A 237 12.37 14.17 0.09
CA ASP A 237 13.80 13.84 0.15
C ASP A 237 14.13 12.50 -0.52
N ILE A 238 13.21 11.54 -0.42
CA ILE A 238 13.35 10.24 -1.07
C ILE A 238 13.31 10.40 -2.59
N LEU A 239 12.33 11.17 -3.10
CA LEU A 239 12.16 11.43 -4.53
C LEU A 239 13.35 12.21 -5.11
N MET A 240 13.89 13.18 -4.34
CA MET A 240 15.09 13.89 -4.73
C MET A 240 16.32 12.97 -4.83
N LYS A 241 16.49 12.06 -3.87
CA LYS A 241 17.55 11.03 -3.92
C LYS A 241 17.39 10.05 -5.09
N MET A 242 16.17 9.81 -5.54
CA MET A 242 15.88 9.00 -6.72
C MET A 242 16.13 9.73 -8.04
N GLY A 243 16.35 11.05 -8.02
CA GLY A 243 16.65 11.87 -9.21
C GLY A 243 15.51 12.80 -9.66
N ILE A 244 14.39 12.89 -8.92
CA ILE A 244 13.37 13.92 -9.17
C ILE A 244 13.74 15.14 -8.31
N VAL A 245 14.52 16.04 -8.86
CA VAL A 245 15.06 17.20 -8.13
C VAL A 245 14.35 18.49 -8.56
N ASP A 246 14.25 18.71 -9.86
CA ASP A 246 13.76 19.95 -10.45
C ASP A 246 12.34 20.30 -9.95
N ALA A 247 11.46 19.31 -9.81
CA ALA A 247 10.09 19.46 -9.31
C ALA A 247 9.97 20.14 -7.94
N PHE A 248 11.04 20.14 -7.14
CA PHE A 248 11.08 20.66 -5.76
C PHE A 248 11.88 21.97 -5.63
N THR A 249 12.27 22.56 -6.73
CA THR A 249 13.08 23.77 -6.79
C THR A 249 12.34 24.90 -7.51
N LYS A 250 12.88 26.11 -7.43
CA LYS A 250 12.36 27.27 -8.16
C LYS A 250 12.45 27.15 -9.69
N ASN A 251 13.16 26.15 -10.21
CA ASN A 251 13.25 25.86 -11.64
C ASN A 251 12.11 24.95 -12.13
N ALA A 252 11.28 24.44 -11.23
CA ALA A 252 10.18 23.55 -11.58
C ALA A 252 9.24 24.17 -12.60
N ASP A 253 8.88 23.41 -13.61
CA ASP A 253 7.91 23.82 -14.63
C ASP A 253 6.65 22.95 -14.53
N PHE A 254 5.63 23.51 -13.89
CA PHE A 254 4.28 22.95 -13.78
C PHE A 254 3.26 23.82 -14.53
N SER A 255 3.66 24.47 -15.64
CA SER A 255 2.80 25.34 -16.45
C SER A 255 1.55 24.63 -17.01
N GLY A 256 1.57 23.31 -17.11
CA GLY A 256 0.38 22.51 -17.44
C GLY A 256 -0.60 22.30 -16.26
N LEU A 257 -0.25 22.71 -15.03
CA LEU A 257 -1.08 22.59 -13.84
C LEU A 257 -1.49 23.96 -13.27
N VAL A 258 -0.57 24.92 -13.22
CA VAL A 258 -0.80 26.28 -12.68
C VAL A 258 -0.27 27.34 -13.64
N GLN A 259 -0.95 28.50 -13.68
CA GLN A 259 -0.59 29.61 -14.56
C GLN A 259 0.51 30.54 -13.98
N ALA A 260 1.44 29.94 -13.22
CA ALA A 260 2.54 30.67 -12.61
C ALA A 260 3.69 29.71 -12.27
N GLN A 261 4.86 30.29 -11.98
CA GLN A 261 5.99 29.53 -11.47
C GLN A 261 5.64 28.88 -10.12
N ALA A 262 5.67 27.55 -10.07
CA ALA A 262 5.29 26.80 -8.87
C ALA A 262 6.16 25.55 -8.71
N GLU A 263 6.48 25.23 -7.47
CA GLU A 263 7.22 24.02 -7.09
C GLU A 263 6.39 23.16 -6.13
N ILE A 264 6.69 21.87 -6.05
CA ILE A 264 6.09 21.00 -5.07
C ILE A 264 6.73 21.26 -3.71
N SER A 265 5.97 21.81 -2.77
CA SER A 265 6.41 22.05 -1.40
C SER A 265 6.51 20.76 -0.61
N LYS A 266 5.52 19.87 -0.75
CA LYS A 266 5.43 18.60 -0.02
C LYS A 266 4.80 17.48 -0.85
N VAL A 267 5.24 16.25 -0.61
CA VAL A 267 4.58 15.02 -1.04
C VAL A 267 4.34 14.18 0.20
N ILE A 268 3.06 14.03 0.57
CA ILE A 268 2.66 13.32 1.79
C ILE A 268 1.99 12.02 1.38
N HIS A 269 2.53 10.93 1.86
CA HIS A 269 1.98 9.59 1.68
C HIS A 269 1.52 9.03 3.01
N LYS A 270 0.28 8.55 3.07
CA LYS A 270 -0.27 7.86 4.22
C LYS A 270 -0.90 6.54 3.81
N ALA A 271 -0.60 5.48 4.54
CA ALA A 271 -1.11 4.15 4.27
C ALA A 271 -1.72 3.54 5.54
N PHE A 272 -2.78 2.77 5.35
CA PHE A 272 -3.44 2.06 6.40
C PHE A 272 -3.77 0.64 5.94
N ILE A 273 -3.40 -0.35 6.74
CA ILE A 273 -3.76 -1.74 6.55
C ILE A 273 -4.24 -2.34 7.87
N GLU A 274 -5.26 -3.19 7.79
CA GLU A 274 -5.76 -3.99 8.91
C GLU A 274 -5.82 -5.46 8.50
N VAL A 275 -5.22 -6.32 9.32
CA VAL A 275 -5.19 -7.76 9.16
C VAL A 275 -5.83 -8.40 10.39
N ASN A 276 -6.95 -9.07 10.18
CA ASN A 276 -7.71 -9.76 11.22
C ASN A 276 -8.26 -11.10 10.70
N GLU A 277 -9.05 -11.80 11.49
CA GLU A 277 -9.55 -13.13 11.18
C GLU A 277 -10.49 -13.18 9.96
N GLU A 278 -11.24 -12.13 9.77
CA GLU A 278 -12.27 -12.06 8.75
C GLU A 278 -11.71 -11.64 7.39
N GLY A 279 -10.69 -10.80 7.43
CA GLY A 279 -10.37 -9.99 6.27
C GLY A 279 -11.43 -8.90 5.97
N ALA A 280 -12.72 -9.11 6.09
CA ALA A 280 -13.88 -8.20 6.20
C ALA A 280 -15.20 -9.00 6.30
N GLU A 281 -16.06 -8.62 7.22
CA GLU A 281 -17.43 -9.04 7.54
C GLU A 281 -17.88 -10.50 7.27
N ALA A 282 -18.49 -11.03 8.30
CA ALA A 282 -18.89 -12.40 8.62
C ALA A 282 -19.59 -13.22 7.51
N ALA A 283 -19.11 -14.45 7.36
CA ALA A 283 -19.97 -15.64 7.17
C ALA A 283 -19.19 -16.88 7.58
N ALA A 284 -19.83 -17.81 8.25
CA ALA A 284 -19.29 -19.02 8.84
C ALA A 284 -18.31 -19.78 7.92
N ALA A 285 -17.08 -19.93 8.37
CA ALA A 285 -16.08 -20.76 7.70
C ALA A 285 -16.44 -22.24 7.85
N THR A 286 -16.76 -22.89 6.74
CA THR A 286 -16.83 -24.35 6.68
C THR A 286 -15.40 -24.87 6.49
N ALA A 287 -14.85 -25.53 7.50
CA ALA A 287 -13.57 -26.21 7.36
C ALA A 287 -13.71 -27.34 6.33
N VAL A 288 -13.03 -27.20 5.19
CA VAL A 288 -12.93 -28.27 4.20
C VAL A 288 -11.87 -29.27 4.69
N VAL A 289 -12.31 -30.34 5.31
CA VAL A 289 -11.45 -31.50 5.59
C VAL A 289 -11.31 -32.26 4.28
N ILE A 290 -10.16 -32.16 3.63
CA ILE A 290 -9.81 -33.00 2.49
C ILE A 290 -9.37 -34.36 3.03
N SER A 291 -10.24 -35.37 2.91
CA SER A 291 -9.91 -36.76 3.19
C SER A 291 -9.14 -37.34 2.00
N TYR A 292 -7.89 -37.73 2.22
CA TYR A 292 -7.15 -38.54 1.26
C TYR A 292 -7.65 -39.98 1.28
N THR A 293 -8.12 -40.49 0.16
CA THR A 293 -8.62 -41.86 -0.01
C THR A 293 -7.51 -42.85 -0.42
N CYS A 294 -6.29 -42.65 0.03
CA CYS A 294 -5.21 -43.61 -0.17
C CYS A 294 -5.00 -44.39 1.11
N ALA A 295 -5.37 -45.68 1.11
CA ALA A 295 -5.32 -46.56 2.29
C ALA A 295 -3.89 -46.89 2.78
N SER A 296 -2.85 -46.46 2.08
CA SER A 296 -1.46 -46.79 2.36
C SER A 296 -0.49 -45.60 2.37
N CYS A 297 -0.98 -44.37 2.16
CA CYS A 297 -0.12 -43.17 2.10
C CYS A 297 -0.33 -42.34 3.37
N THR A 298 0.66 -42.27 4.25
CA THR A 298 0.73 -41.21 5.25
C THR A 298 1.00 -39.90 4.54
N PRO A 299 0.07 -38.89 4.58
CA PRO A 299 0.35 -37.60 3.97
C PRO A 299 1.58 -36.99 4.65
N PRO A 300 2.41 -36.26 3.91
CA PRO A 300 3.54 -35.55 4.51
C PRO A 300 3.02 -34.60 5.60
N PRO A 301 3.79 -34.38 6.69
CA PRO A 301 3.39 -33.46 7.73
C PRO A 301 3.19 -32.06 7.15
N PRO A 302 2.19 -31.30 7.64
CA PRO A 302 1.95 -29.96 7.17
C PRO A 302 3.16 -29.04 7.44
N MET A 303 3.41 -28.12 6.53
CA MET A 303 4.44 -27.09 6.70
C MET A 303 4.02 -26.17 7.85
N GLU A 304 4.91 -25.90 8.80
CA GLU A 304 4.68 -24.87 9.81
C GLU A 304 5.10 -23.51 9.30
N PHE A 305 4.14 -22.57 9.28
CA PHE A 305 4.36 -21.15 9.00
C PHE A 305 3.94 -20.34 10.22
N ASN A 306 4.88 -20.06 11.11
CA ASN A 306 4.64 -19.33 12.36
C ASN A 306 5.26 -17.93 12.29
N ALA A 307 4.46 -16.91 11.96
CA ALA A 307 4.90 -15.52 11.87
C ALA A 307 5.03 -14.88 13.27
N ASP A 308 5.93 -15.41 14.08
CA ASP A 308 6.19 -14.99 15.47
C ASP A 308 7.38 -14.02 15.61
N HIS A 309 7.90 -13.51 14.50
CA HIS A 309 9.00 -12.54 14.44
C HIS A 309 8.87 -11.65 13.18
N PRO A 310 9.71 -10.61 13.01
CA PRO A 310 9.56 -9.65 11.91
C PRO A 310 9.47 -10.28 10.52
N PHE A 311 8.48 -9.88 9.74
CA PHE A 311 8.23 -10.38 8.40
C PHE A 311 7.85 -9.25 7.44
N ALA A 312 8.09 -9.46 6.15
CA ALA A 312 7.59 -8.60 5.08
C ALA A 312 6.32 -9.17 4.45
N TYR A 313 5.51 -8.31 3.87
CA TYR A 313 4.34 -8.71 3.10
C TYR A 313 4.14 -7.83 1.87
N VAL A 314 3.51 -8.41 0.85
CA VAL A 314 3.16 -7.75 -0.39
C VAL A 314 1.73 -8.11 -0.76
N ILE A 315 0.89 -7.13 -1.09
CA ILE A 315 -0.43 -7.36 -1.68
C ILE A 315 -0.31 -7.13 -3.18
N ARG A 316 -0.58 -8.19 -3.94
CA ARG A 316 -0.36 -8.20 -5.38
C ARG A 316 -1.41 -9.04 -6.12
N ASP A 317 -1.51 -8.82 -7.42
CA ASP A 317 -1.96 -9.81 -8.38
C ASP A 317 -0.77 -10.36 -9.19
N GLU A 318 -1.02 -11.11 -10.25
CA GLU A 318 0.05 -11.68 -11.11
C GLU A 318 0.97 -10.63 -11.75
N LYS A 319 0.49 -9.39 -11.92
CA LYS A 319 1.17 -8.35 -12.70
C LYS A 319 1.58 -7.13 -11.89
N THR A 320 0.90 -6.87 -10.76
CA THR A 320 0.98 -5.58 -10.07
C THR A 320 1.07 -5.75 -8.57
N THR A 321 2.03 -5.08 -7.97
CA THR A 321 2.08 -4.86 -6.51
C THR A 321 1.29 -3.60 -6.17
N TYR A 322 0.30 -3.73 -5.29
CA TYR A 322 -0.58 -2.64 -4.85
C TYR A 322 -0.16 -2.08 -3.51
N PHE A 323 0.33 -2.94 -2.63
CA PHE A 323 0.72 -2.58 -1.28
C PHE A 323 1.91 -3.44 -0.84
N GLN A 324 2.83 -2.84 -0.11
CA GLN A 324 3.93 -3.59 0.51
C GLN A 324 4.28 -2.97 1.86
N GLY A 325 4.74 -3.80 2.76
CA GLY A 325 5.13 -3.37 4.10
C GLY A 325 5.78 -4.49 4.89
N HIS A 326 6.05 -4.19 6.15
CA HIS A 326 6.56 -5.16 7.09
C HIS A 326 5.86 -5.02 8.44
N PHE A 327 5.86 -6.10 9.21
CA PHE A 327 5.42 -6.12 10.59
C PHE A 327 6.63 -6.44 11.48
N VAL A 328 7.02 -5.51 12.35
CA VAL A 328 8.21 -5.65 13.21
C VAL A 328 7.87 -5.70 14.69
N LYS A 329 6.73 -5.15 15.07
CA LYS A 329 6.18 -5.19 16.43
C LYS A 329 4.73 -4.73 16.43
N PRO A 330 3.89 -5.15 17.38
CA PRO A 330 2.56 -4.58 17.56
C PRO A 330 2.65 -3.08 17.91
N GLU A 331 1.69 -2.29 17.39
CA GLU A 331 1.48 -0.94 17.89
C GLU A 331 0.93 -1.01 19.33
N GLN A 332 1.49 -0.21 20.22
CA GLN A 332 1.05 -0.11 21.63
C GLN A 332 -0.22 0.72 21.74
#